data_6dc76ef48e6d6284b3ed4e84f74953e9
#
_entry.id   6dc76ef48e6d6284b3ed4e84f74953e9
#
_cell.length_a   1.000
_cell.length_b   1.000
_cell.length_c   1.000
_cell.angle_alpha   90.00
_cell.angle_beta   90.00
_cell.angle_gamma   90.00
#
_symmetry.space_group_name_H-M   'P 1'
#
loop_
_entity.id
_entity.type
_entity.pdbx_description
1 polymer ?
#
loop_
_entity_poly.entity_id
_entity_poly.type
_entity_poly.pdbx_seq_one_letter_code
_entity_poly.pdbx_strand_id
1 'polypeptide(L)'
;MDTVGVDGAIFISAFSMYRYDASYAVEVQRAHPGRFAIVKPVDPDDPAAADVVADWKNTAGAVAIRIMLTKEAKREPNDPGLDRILRAAVRHDFPVNILCWGNLDAGTALIDRHPDTRFIIDHLGILQSRVPPAPPQPWAELPKVLQLARRANAVIKVSGACTLSREPYPFPDIWDPLARVFDAWGFDRCLWGTDWTRAFAVVNYEQAVVPFLKTDRLSDTERAMLMGGACAKAYRWSPKKG
;
A
#
# COMPACT_ATOMS: atom_id res chain seq x y z
N MET A 1 -8.21 7.12 -15.12
CA MET A 1 -6.99 6.31 -15.33
C MET A 1 -6.47 6.52 -16.75
N ASP A 2 -7.27 6.29 -17.78
CA ASP A 2 -6.83 6.37 -19.19
C ASP A 2 -6.25 7.73 -19.57
N THR A 3 -6.90 8.81 -19.18
CA THR A 3 -6.48 10.21 -19.44
C THR A 3 -5.05 10.52 -18.98
N VAL A 4 -4.54 9.79 -17.98
CA VAL A 4 -3.22 10.03 -17.38
C VAL A 4 -2.27 8.84 -17.56
N GLY A 5 -2.62 7.88 -18.42
CA GLY A 5 -1.76 6.75 -18.79
C GLY A 5 -1.59 5.69 -17.68
N VAL A 6 -2.58 5.50 -16.80
CA VAL A 6 -2.58 4.43 -15.79
C VAL A 6 -3.32 3.21 -16.34
N ASP A 7 -2.58 2.19 -16.74
CA ASP A 7 -3.10 0.98 -17.39
C ASP A 7 -3.93 0.09 -16.47
N GLY A 8 -3.58 0.01 -15.19
CA GLY A 8 -4.28 -0.82 -14.22
C GLY A 8 -3.95 -0.46 -12.78
N ALA A 9 -4.59 -1.11 -11.83
CA ALA A 9 -4.34 -0.88 -10.41
C ALA A 9 -4.56 -2.13 -9.55
N ILE A 10 -3.87 -2.17 -8.41
CA ILE A 10 -4.21 -3.05 -7.31
C ILE A 10 -5.32 -2.37 -6.52
N PHE A 11 -6.52 -2.91 -6.60
CA PHE A 11 -7.71 -2.39 -5.93
C PHE A 11 -7.81 -2.97 -4.51
N ILE A 12 -7.52 -2.13 -3.53
CA ILE A 12 -7.60 -2.51 -2.13
C ILE A 12 -9.02 -2.25 -1.63
N SER A 13 -9.77 -3.28 -1.21
CA SER A 13 -11.08 -3.07 -0.62
C SER A 13 -11.00 -2.08 0.55
N ALA A 14 -11.76 -0.98 0.44
CA ALA A 14 -11.67 0.15 1.36
C ALA A 14 -12.25 -0.19 2.73
N PHE A 15 -11.40 -0.46 3.72
CA PHE A 15 -11.80 -0.88 5.06
C PHE A 15 -12.77 0.11 5.75
N SER A 16 -12.60 1.41 5.53
CA SER A 16 -13.49 2.43 6.11
C SER A 16 -14.92 2.36 5.58
N MET A 17 -15.13 1.77 4.38
CA MET A 17 -16.43 1.66 3.73
C MET A 17 -17.03 0.25 3.88
N TYR A 18 -16.22 -0.77 3.68
CA TYR A 18 -16.66 -2.15 3.50
C TYR A 18 -16.17 -3.10 4.60
N ARG A 19 -15.36 -2.62 5.54
CA ARG A 19 -14.74 -3.46 6.57
C ARG A 19 -14.02 -4.66 5.94
N TYR A 20 -14.42 -5.87 6.26
CA TYR A 20 -13.84 -7.11 5.76
C TYR A 20 -14.55 -7.67 4.52
N ASP A 21 -15.59 -6.99 4.03
CA ASP A 21 -16.26 -7.36 2.79
C ASP A 21 -15.47 -6.88 1.57
N ALA A 22 -15.28 -7.77 0.60
CA ALA A 22 -14.61 -7.48 -0.66
C ALA A 22 -15.51 -7.70 -1.88
N SER A 23 -16.83 -7.86 -1.69
CA SER A 23 -17.78 -8.13 -2.77
C SER A 23 -17.70 -7.09 -3.89
N TYR A 24 -17.65 -5.80 -3.53
CA TYR A 24 -17.51 -4.73 -4.52
C TYR A 24 -16.18 -4.81 -5.28
N ALA A 25 -15.08 -5.15 -4.62
CA ALA A 25 -13.79 -5.32 -5.30
C ALA A 25 -13.85 -6.49 -6.31
N VAL A 26 -14.53 -7.57 -5.95
CA VAL A 26 -14.76 -8.73 -6.85
C VAL A 26 -15.61 -8.33 -8.06
N GLU A 27 -16.66 -7.54 -7.88
CA GLU A 27 -17.48 -7.02 -8.98
C GLU A 27 -16.67 -6.14 -9.93
N VAL A 28 -15.88 -5.22 -9.41
CA VAL A 28 -14.98 -4.37 -10.21
C VAL A 28 -13.98 -5.22 -11.00
N GLN A 29 -13.39 -6.22 -10.37
CA GLN A 29 -12.44 -7.11 -11.03
C GLN A 29 -13.11 -7.93 -12.15
N ARG A 30 -14.33 -8.43 -11.91
CA ARG A 30 -15.10 -9.16 -12.96
C ARG A 30 -15.45 -8.27 -14.15
N ALA A 31 -15.82 -7.02 -13.89
CA ALA A 31 -16.14 -6.07 -14.96
C ALA A 31 -14.89 -5.65 -15.76
N HIS A 32 -13.72 -5.66 -15.13
CA HIS A 32 -12.46 -5.19 -15.73
C HIS A 32 -11.28 -6.13 -15.42
N PRO A 33 -11.31 -7.40 -15.83
CA PRO A 33 -10.37 -8.43 -15.37
C PRO A 33 -8.91 -8.19 -15.80
N GLY A 34 -8.69 -7.40 -16.86
CA GLY A 34 -7.36 -7.01 -17.32
C GLY A 34 -6.78 -5.78 -16.63
N ARG A 35 -7.62 -5.02 -15.90
CA ARG A 35 -7.24 -3.72 -15.32
C ARG A 35 -7.05 -3.72 -13.81
N PHE A 36 -7.71 -4.63 -13.10
CA PHE A 36 -7.67 -4.65 -11.64
C PHE A 36 -7.30 -6.02 -11.11
N ALA A 37 -6.34 -6.04 -10.18
CA ALA A 37 -6.19 -7.11 -9.21
C ALA A 37 -6.67 -6.60 -7.85
N ILE A 38 -7.06 -7.52 -6.96
CA ILE A 38 -7.80 -7.19 -5.76
C ILE A 38 -7.12 -7.68 -4.48
N VAL A 39 -7.30 -6.89 -3.43
CA VAL A 39 -6.80 -7.19 -2.08
C VAL A 39 -7.94 -7.08 -1.07
N LYS A 40 -8.07 -8.06 -0.18
CA LYS A 40 -9.09 -8.14 0.85
C LYS A 40 -8.50 -7.90 2.24
N PRO A 41 -9.10 -7.05 3.08
CA PRO A 41 -8.85 -7.05 4.52
C PRO A 41 -9.35 -8.36 5.15
N VAL A 42 -8.60 -8.90 6.11
CA VAL A 42 -8.95 -10.12 6.86
C VAL A 42 -9.11 -9.79 8.33
N ASP A 43 -10.17 -10.32 8.95
CA ASP A 43 -10.48 -10.09 10.35
C ASP A 43 -9.63 -10.99 11.26
N PRO A 44 -8.78 -10.44 12.13
CA PRO A 44 -8.01 -11.24 13.06
C PRO A 44 -8.86 -11.88 14.19
N ASP A 45 -10.05 -11.34 14.45
CA ASP A 45 -10.97 -11.88 15.46
C ASP A 45 -11.80 -13.06 14.93
N ASP A 46 -11.81 -13.26 13.61
CA ASP A 46 -12.48 -14.41 13.02
C ASP A 46 -11.67 -15.71 13.31
N PRO A 47 -12.23 -16.69 14.01
CA PRO A 47 -11.57 -17.96 14.22
C PRO A 47 -11.28 -18.70 12.91
N ALA A 48 -12.07 -18.46 11.85
CA ALA A 48 -11.91 -19.02 10.51
C ALA A 48 -10.98 -18.20 9.60
N ALA A 49 -10.25 -17.20 10.12
CA ALA A 49 -9.42 -16.30 9.30
C ALA A 49 -8.43 -17.03 8.37
N ALA A 50 -7.92 -18.20 8.78
CA ALA A 50 -7.04 -19.01 7.94
C ALA A 50 -7.78 -19.61 6.72
N ASP A 51 -9.02 -20.04 6.90
CA ASP A 51 -9.87 -20.57 5.82
C ASP A 51 -10.30 -19.43 4.89
N VAL A 52 -10.61 -18.25 5.44
CA VAL A 52 -10.88 -17.04 4.66
C VAL A 52 -9.71 -16.70 3.73
N VAL A 53 -8.46 -16.83 4.19
CA VAL A 53 -7.27 -16.61 3.36
C VAL A 53 -7.15 -17.69 2.28
N ALA A 54 -7.41 -18.96 2.63
CA ALA A 54 -7.39 -20.09 1.68
C ALA A 54 -8.44 -19.92 0.56
N ASP A 55 -9.66 -19.58 0.93
CA ASP A 55 -10.77 -19.32 -0.01
C ASP A 55 -10.50 -18.12 -0.91
N TRP A 56 -9.90 -17.07 -0.34
CA TRP A 56 -9.52 -15.89 -1.10
C TRP A 56 -8.52 -16.21 -2.21
N LYS A 57 -7.65 -17.20 -2.02
CA LYS A 57 -6.72 -17.67 -3.06
C LYS A 57 -7.42 -18.17 -4.33
N ASN A 58 -8.63 -18.69 -4.20
CA ASN A 58 -9.42 -19.20 -5.31
C ASN A 58 -10.25 -18.09 -5.99
N THR A 59 -10.24 -16.86 -5.46
CA THR A 59 -10.97 -15.73 -6.04
C THR A 59 -10.18 -15.16 -7.23
N ALA A 60 -10.84 -15.03 -8.39
CA ALA A 60 -10.22 -14.46 -9.57
C ALA A 60 -9.70 -13.05 -9.30
N GLY A 61 -8.45 -12.79 -9.69
CA GLY A 61 -7.79 -11.50 -9.49
C GLY A 61 -7.28 -11.22 -8.08
N ALA A 62 -7.47 -12.12 -7.11
CA ALA A 62 -6.91 -11.99 -5.76
C ALA A 62 -5.39 -12.13 -5.79
N VAL A 63 -4.67 -11.11 -5.32
CA VAL A 63 -3.19 -11.05 -5.34
C VAL A 63 -2.55 -10.86 -3.97
N ALA A 64 -3.32 -10.47 -2.96
CA ALA A 64 -2.84 -10.22 -1.61
C ALA A 64 -4.00 -10.18 -0.61
N ILE A 65 -3.65 -10.14 0.67
CA ILE A 65 -4.56 -9.80 1.77
C ILE A 65 -4.08 -8.52 2.47
N ARG A 66 -4.91 -7.99 3.36
CA ARG A 66 -4.58 -6.80 4.16
C ARG A 66 -4.88 -7.02 5.63
N ILE A 67 -4.01 -6.53 6.51
CA ILE A 67 -4.21 -6.45 7.96
C ILE A 67 -4.16 -5.00 8.42
N MET A 68 -4.88 -4.73 9.52
CA MET A 68 -4.98 -3.40 10.12
C MET A 68 -4.23 -3.42 11.46
N LEU A 69 -3.22 -2.56 11.58
CA LEU A 69 -2.38 -2.42 12.79
C LEU A 69 -2.18 -0.95 13.16
N THR A 70 -3.18 -0.10 12.89
CA THR A 70 -3.19 1.28 13.36
C THR A 70 -3.48 1.34 14.85
N LYS A 71 -3.22 2.48 15.50
CA LYS A 71 -3.56 2.66 16.93
C LYS A 71 -5.04 2.43 17.22
N GLU A 72 -5.91 2.81 16.29
CA GLU A 72 -7.36 2.62 16.41
C GLU A 72 -7.76 1.15 16.35
N ALA A 73 -6.96 0.31 15.71
CA ALA A 73 -7.19 -1.14 15.68
C ALA A 73 -6.94 -1.80 17.04
N LYS A 74 -6.23 -1.12 17.96
CA LYS A 74 -5.92 -1.59 19.33
C LYS A 74 -5.36 -3.01 19.38
N ARG A 75 -4.44 -3.33 18.43
CA ARG A 75 -3.81 -4.65 18.33
C ARG A 75 -2.33 -4.56 18.58
N GLU A 76 -1.84 -5.59 19.24
CA GLU A 76 -0.42 -5.76 19.53
C GLU A 76 0.26 -6.62 18.43
N PRO A 77 1.58 -6.48 18.23
CA PRO A 77 2.31 -7.28 17.23
C PRO A 77 2.33 -8.80 17.53
N ASN A 78 1.97 -9.21 18.74
CA ASN A 78 1.89 -10.61 19.17
C ASN A 78 0.45 -11.15 19.21
N ASP A 79 -0.50 -10.46 18.60
CA ASP A 79 -1.90 -10.90 18.49
C ASP A 79 -1.98 -12.26 17.78
N PRO A 80 -2.56 -13.29 18.43
CA PRO A 80 -2.64 -14.64 17.86
C PRO A 80 -3.51 -14.71 16.59
N GLY A 81 -4.46 -13.79 16.40
CA GLY A 81 -5.25 -13.67 15.18
C GLY A 81 -4.40 -13.20 14.00
N LEU A 82 -3.51 -12.21 14.23
CA LEU A 82 -2.54 -11.80 13.23
C LEU A 82 -1.57 -12.95 12.88
N ASP A 83 -1.04 -13.66 13.88
CA ASP A 83 -0.18 -14.82 13.65
C ASP A 83 -0.86 -15.90 12.80
N ARG A 84 -2.15 -16.16 13.02
CA ARG A 84 -2.95 -17.11 12.24
C ARG A 84 -3.08 -16.68 10.77
N ILE A 85 -3.40 -15.41 10.54
CA ILE A 85 -3.51 -14.83 9.20
C ILE A 85 -2.17 -14.89 8.47
N LEU A 86 -1.08 -14.46 9.11
CA LEU A 86 0.24 -14.40 8.48
C LEU A 86 0.77 -15.79 8.11
N ARG A 87 0.56 -16.80 8.98
CA ARG A 87 0.89 -18.20 8.63
C ARG A 87 0.06 -18.72 7.44
N ALA A 88 -1.21 -18.37 7.37
CA ALA A 88 -2.05 -18.73 6.22
C ALA A 88 -1.57 -18.01 4.94
N ALA A 89 -1.21 -16.72 5.03
CA ALA A 89 -0.68 -15.96 3.91
C ALA A 89 0.61 -16.60 3.33
N VAL A 90 1.55 -17.01 4.18
CA VAL A 90 2.76 -17.74 3.76
C VAL A 90 2.39 -19.05 3.06
N ARG A 91 1.48 -19.84 3.66
CA ARG A 91 1.05 -21.14 3.10
C ARG A 91 0.42 -21.01 1.70
N HIS A 92 -0.33 -19.94 1.47
CA HIS A 92 -1.02 -19.67 0.21
C HIS A 92 -0.25 -18.73 -0.72
N ASP A 93 1.01 -18.43 -0.41
CA ASP A 93 1.89 -17.54 -1.19
C ASP A 93 1.27 -16.15 -1.47
N PHE A 94 0.62 -15.56 -0.46
CA PHE A 94 0.14 -14.19 -0.52
C PHE A 94 1.10 -13.21 0.14
N PRO A 95 1.41 -12.07 -0.50
CA PRO A 95 1.92 -10.91 0.21
C PRO A 95 0.83 -10.29 1.09
N VAL A 96 1.25 -9.61 2.15
CA VAL A 96 0.35 -9.02 3.14
C VAL A 96 0.52 -7.52 3.17
N ASN A 97 -0.51 -6.79 2.77
CA ASN A 97 -0.59 -5.36 2.98
C ASN A 97 -0.79 -5.08 4.47
N ILE A 98 0.02 -4.17 5.02
CA ILE A 98 -0.10 -3.76 6.41
C ILE A 98 -0.36 -2.26 6.51
N LEU A 99 -1.51 -1.90 7.08
CA LEU A 99 -1.79 -0.52 7.45
C LEU A 99 -1.39 -0.30 8.91
N CYS A 100 -0.22 0.33 9.10
CA CYS A 100 0.34 0.61 10.43
C CYS A 100 0.71 2.08 10.64
N TRP A 101 0.09 3.00 9.89
CA TRP A 101 0.34 4.43 10.06
C TRP A 101 0.09 4.90 11.49
N GLY A 102 0.97 5.77 11.98
CA GLY A 102 0.96 6.21 13.37
C GLY A 102 1.29 5.11 14.40
N ASN A 103 1.64 3.90 13.95
CA ASN A 103 2.00 2.75 14.78
C ASN A 103 3.16 1.92 14.17
N LEU A 104 4.14 2.61 13.59
CA LEU A 104 5.26 1.98 12.89
C LEU A 104 6.10 1.05 13.78
N ASP A 105 6.21 1.33 15.08
CA ASP A 105 6.96 0.48 16.01
C ASP A 105 6.31 -0.91 16.12
N ALA A 106 4.98 -0.97 16.25
CA ALA A 106 4.23 -2.23 16.24
C ALA A 106 4.32 -2.93 14.86
N GLY A 107 4.23 -2.16 13.76
CA GLY A 107 4.42 -2.68 12.42
C GLY A 107 5.80 -3.31 12.23
N THR A 108 6.85 -2.65 12.72
CA THR A 108 8.23 -3.16 12.69
C THR A 108 8.37 -4.44 13.51
N ALA A 109 7.84 -4.47 14.73
CA ALA A 109 7.89 -5.64 15.59
C ALA A 109 7.15 -6.85 14.97
N LEU A 110 6.00 -6.62 14.30
CA LEU A 110 5.29 -7.68 13.58
C LEU A 110 6.10 -8.21 12.40
N ILE A 111 6.71 -7.34 11.60
CA ILE A 111 7.56 -7.71 10.46
C ILE A 111 8.76 -8.54 10.92
N ASP A 112 9.41 -8.14 12.02
CA ASP A 112 10.56 -8.84 12.59
C ASP A 112 10.18 -10.24 13.13
N ARG A 113 8.94 -10.42 13.64
CA ARG A 113 8.43 -11.72 14.12
C ARG A 113 8.07 -12.70 13.02
N HIS A 114 7.83 -12.21 11.79
CA HIS A 114 7.36 -13.01 10.65
C HIS A 114 8.28 -12.87 9.43
N PRO A 115 9.53 -13.37 9.51
CA PRO A 115 10.53 -13.19 8.44
C PRO A 115 10.13 -13.86 7.11
N ASP A 116 9.30 -14.89 7.14
CA ASP A 116 8.84 -15.60 5.95
C ASP A 116 7.67 -14.91 5.24
N THR A 117 7.03 -13.92 5.89
CA THR A 117 5.93 -13.16 5.31
C THR A 117 6.47 -12.02 4.45
N ARG A 118 5.93 -11.87 3.24
CA ARG A 118 6.20 -10.73 2.37
C ARG A 118 5.25 -9.59 2.73
N PHE A 119 5.75 -8.54 3.34
CA PHE A 119 4.96 -7.38 3.75
C PHE A 119 4.97 -6.27 2.71
N ILE A 120 3.83 -5.60 2.57
CA ILE A 120 3.66 -4.39 1.76
C ILE A 120 3.09 -3.31 2.67
N ILE A 121 3.92 -2.33 3.01
CA ILE A 121 3.56 -1.26 3.96
C ILE A 121 2.72 -0.21 3.23
N ASP A 122 1.49 0.01 3.71
CA ASP A 122 0.58 1.00 3.13
C ASP A 122 1.02 2.43 3.47
N HIS A 123 0.94 3.34 2.48
CA HIS A 123 1.01 4.80 2.63
C HIS A 123 2.26 5.29 3.40
N LEU A 124 3.45 4.75 3.08
CA LEU A 124 4.71 5.07 3.76
C LEU A 124 4.73 4.69 5.25
N GLY A 125 3.67 4.06 5.78
CA GLY A 125 3.48 3.89 7.22
C GLY A 125 3.23 5.22 7.96
N ILE A 126 3.10 6.33 7.26
CA ILE A 126 2.92 7.67 7.81
C ILE A 126 1.43 8.02 7.83
N LEU A 127 0.95 8.57 8.93
CA LEU A 127 -0.41 9.08 9.03
C LEU A 127 -0.63 10.25 8.06
N GLN A 128 -1.60 10.09 7.17
CA GLN A 128 -1.94 11.06 6.14
C GLN A 128 -3.33 11.66 6.37
N SER A 129 -3.45 12.97 6.21
CA SER A 129 -4.74 13.67 6.34
C SER A 129 -5.71 13.27 5.24
N ARG A 130 -7.00 13.22 5.60
CA ARG A 130 -8.10 13.04 4.64
C ARG A 130 -8.55 14.35 4.01
N VAL A 131 -8.26 15.45 4.69
CA VAL A 131 -8.62 16.81 4.28
C VAL A 131 -7.43 17.73 4.52
N PRO A 132 -7.24 18.79 3.72
CA PRO A 132 -6.22 19.79 3.97
C PRO A 132 -6.52 20.58 5.26
N PRO A 133 -5.48 21.16 5.90
CA PRO A 133 -4.08 21.11 5.52
C PRO A 133 -3.39 19.81 5.96
N ALA A 134 -2.21 19.54 5.39
CA ALA A 134 -1.31 18.52 5.91
C ALA A 134 -0.94 18.81 7.38
N PRO A 135 -0.59 17.79 8.19
CA PRO A 135 -0.13 17.99 9.56
C PRO A 135 1.05 18.97 9.64
N PRO A 136 1.28 19.65 10.77
CA PRO A 136 2.41 20.58 10.91
C PRO A 136 3.78 19.94 10.62
N GLN A 137 3.95 18.67 10.94
CA GLN A 137 5.16 17.87 10.69
C GLN A 137 4.79 16.58 9.97
N PRO A 138 4.44 16.63 8.66
CA PRO A 138 3.90 15.49 7.95
C PRO A 138 4.91 14.32 7.83
N TRP A 139 6.20 14.60 7.91
CA TRP A 139 7.29 13.64 7.80
C TRP A 139 7.95 13.27 9.14
N ALA A 140 7.29 13.54 10.29
CA ALA A 140 7.87 13.26 11.62
C ALA A 140 8.28 11.78 11.80
N GLU A 141 7.55 10.84 11.21
CA GLU A 141 7.83 9.40 11.28
C GLU A 141 8.89 8.94 10.24
N LEU A 142 9.38 9.82 9.37
CA LEU A 142 10.34 9.46 8.31
C LEU A 142 11.58 8.70 8.83
N PRO A 143 12.20 9.05 9.97
CA PRO A 143 13.36 8.27 10.47
C PRO A 143 13.01 6.79 10.70
N LYS A 144 11.81 6.46 11.19
CA LYS A 144 11.34 5.08 11.38
C LYS A 144 11.10 4.37 10.05
N VAL A 145 10.53 5.08 9.07
CA VAL A 145 10.34 4.57 7.70
C VAL A 145 11.68 4.17 7.08
N LEU A 146 12.71 4.99 7.24
CA LEU A 146 14.06 4.70 6.72
C LEU A 146 14.69 3.49 7.44
N GLN A 147 14.51 3.37 8.75
CA GLN A 147 15.00 2.21 9.51
C GLN A 147 14.30 0.91 9.09
N LEU A 148 13.03 0.98 8.77
CA LEU A 148 12.23 -0.17 8.34
C LEU A 148 12.74 -0.75 7.00
N ALA A 149 13.38 0.05 6.16
CA ALA A 149 13.99 -0.37 4.89
C ALA A 149 15.04 -1.49 5.02
N ARG A 150 15.59 -1.70 6.22
CA ARG A 150 16.54 -2.79 6.50
C ARG A 150 15.90 -4.18 6.47
N ARG A 151 14.58 -4.29 6.46
CA ARG A 151 13.83 -5.56 6.43
C ARG A 151 13.65 -6.01 4.98
N ALA A 152 14.33 -7.10 4.63
CA ALA A 152 14.32 -7.61 3.26
C ALA A 152 12.95 -8.20 2.85
N ASN A 153 12.14 -8.59 3.83
CA ASN A 153 10.80 -9.13 3.64
C ASN A 153 9.71 -8.06 3.53
N ALA A 154 10.08 -6.77 3.42
CA ALA A 154 9.15 -5.65 3.31
C ALA A 154 9.42 -4.80 2.05
N VAL A 155 8.33 -4.32 1.45
CA VAL A 155 8.30 -3.25 0.44
C VAL A 155 7.35 -2.15 0.90
N ILE A 156 7.44 -0.95 0.32
CA ILE A 156 6.69 0.21 0.79
C ILE A 156 5.87 0.85 -0.32
N LYS A 157 4.63 1.22 -0.02
CA LYS A 157 3.80 2.02 -0.94
C LYS A 157 4.05 3.51 -0.74
N VAL A 158 4.51 4.13 -1.80
CA VAL A 158 4.58 5.59 -1.95
C VAL A 158 3.22 6.08 -2.45
N SER A 159 2.16 5.78 -1.70
CA SER A 159 0.79 6.10 -2.07
C SER A 159 0.23 7.24 -1.21
N GLY A 160 -0.52 8.14 -1.83
CA GLY A 160 -1.07 9.31 -1.18
C GLY A 160 -0.02 10.34 -0.72
N ALA A 161 1.22 10.27 -1.20
CA ALA A 161 2.32 11.15 -0.78
C ALA A 161 2.02 12.64 -0.96
N CYS A 162 1.24 12.99 -1.99
CA CYS A 162 0.79 14.37 -2.21
C CYS A 162 0.00 14.97 -1.04
N THR A 163 -0.64 14.13 -0.21
CA THR A 163 -1.39 14.59 0.97
C THR A 163 -0.50 14.98 2.16
N LEU A 164 0.80 14.70 2.06
CA LEU A 164 1.81 15.13 3.03
C LEU A 164 2.42 16.50 2.68
N SER A 165 2.09 17.05 1.51
CA SER A 165 2.57 18.37 1.10
C SER A 165 1.88 19.47 1.89
N ARG A 166 2.67 20.49 2.23
CA ARG A 166 2.22 21.78 2.78
C ARG A 166 2.26 22.88 1.73
N GLU A 167 2.74 22.57 0.55
CA GLU A 167 2.81 23.46 -0.59
C GLU A 167 1.75 23.11 -1.63
N PRO A 168 1.32 24.08 -2.46
CA PRO A 168 0.35 23.81 -3.51
C PRO A 168 0.93 22.89 -4.59
N TYR A 169 0.03 22.35 -5.42
CA TYR A 169 0.41 21.60 -6.61
C TYR A 169 1.49 22.37 -7.42
N PRO A 170 2.55 21.73 -7.89
CA PRO A 170 2.79 20.27 -7.95
C PRO A 170 3.49 19.63 -6.75
N PHE A 171 3.34 20.18 -5.53
CA PHE A 171 3.82 19.59 -4.27
C PHE A 171 5.35 19.47 -4.19
N PRO A 172 6.11 20.56 -4.35
CA PRO A 172 7.58 20.49 -4.44
C PRO A 172 8.26 19.99 -3.16
N ASP A 173 7.63 20.18 -2.00
CA ASP A 173 8.17 19.85 -0.67
C ASP A 173 8.15 18.35 -0.35
N ILE A 174 7.47 17.50 -1.15
CA ILE A 174 7.48 16.05 -0.91
C ILE A 174 8.77 15.38 -1.43
N TRP A 175 9.49 16.00 -2.34
CA TRP A 175 10.55 15.32 -3.09
C TRP A 175 11.82 15.03 -2.27
N ASP A 176 12.23 15.94 -1.39
CA ASP A 176 13.41 15.69 -0.56
C ASP A 176 13.18 14.55 0.46
N PRO A 177 12.04 14.48 1.18
CA PRO A 177 11.72 13.29 1.97
C PRO A 177 11.60 12.01 1.12
N LEU A 178 10.99 12.08 -0.07
CA LEU A 178 10.83 10.93 -0.95
C LEU A 178 12.18 10.44 -1.49
N ALA A 179 13.12 11.33 -1.84
CA ALA A 179 14.45 10.94 -2.26
C ALA A 179 15.13 10.08 -1.18
N ARG A 180 15.03 10.48 0.10
CA ARG A 180 15.55 9.68 1.22
C ARG A 180 14.88 8.31 1.34
N VAL A 181 13.56 8.22 1.04
CA VAL A 181 12.86 6.93 0.99
C VAL A 181 13.40 6.08 -0.15
N PHE A 182 13.57 6.65 -1.35
CA PHE A 182 14.10 5.93 -2.51
C PHE A 182 15.52 5.45 -2.30
N ASP A 183 16.38 6.26 -1.67
CA ASP A 183 17.75 5.89 -1.32
C ASP A 183 17.78 4.72 -0.31
N ALA A 184 16.90 4.72 0.68
CA ALA A 184 16.88 3.69 1.71
C ALA A 184 16.25 2.37 1.25
N TRP A 185 15.18 2.44 0.47
CA TRP A 185 14.40 1.27 0.05
C TRP A 185 14.84 0.70 -1.31
N GLY A 186 15.38 1.55 -2.19
CA GLY A 186 15.53 1.25 -3.62
C GLY A 186 14.20 1.30 -4.37
N PHE A 187 14.25 1.68 -5.64
CA PHE A 187 13.03 1.80 -6.47
C PHE A 187 12.30 0.48 -6.69
N ASP A 188 13.00 -0.63 -6.62
CA ASP A 188 12.42 -1.98 -6.77
C ASP A 188 11.57 -2.42 -5.57
N ARG A 189 11.64 -1.68 -4.45
CA ARG A 189 10.82 -1.88 -3.27
C ARG A 189 9.88 -0.71 -2.96
N CYS A 190 9.82 0.31 -3.82
CA CYS A 190 8.91 1.45 -3.69
C CYS A 190 7.77 1.32 -4.70
N LEU A 191 6.53 1.24 -4.23
CA LEU A 191 5.32 1.06 -5.04
C LEU A 191 4.53 2.36 -5.06
N TRP A 192 4.45 3.03 -6.19
CA TRP A 192 3.61 4.21 -6.33
C TRP A 192 2.11 3.85 -6.30
N GLY A 193 1.30 4.78 -5.83
CA GLY A 193 -0.16 4.69 -5.87
C GLY A 193 -0.82 6.00 -5.50
N THR A 194 -2.05 6.20 -5.93
CA THR A 194 -2.80 7.44 -5.68
C THR A 194 -3.45 7.49 -4.30
N ASP A 195 -3.91 6.34 -3.78
CA ASP A 195 -4.82 6.26 -2.64
C ASP A 195 -6.04 7.20 -2.79
N TRP A 196 -6.55 7.29 -4.02
CA TRP A 196 -7.46 8.35 -4.41
C TRP A 196 -8.79 8.33 -3.66
N THR A 197 -9.27 7.16 -3.26
CA THR A 197 -10.49 7.03 -2.46
C THR A 197 -10.42 7.74 -1.11
N ARG A 198 -9.22 7.99 -0.59
CA ARG A 198 -8.97 8.77 0.62
C ARG A 198 -8.51 10.20 0.31
N ALA A 199 -7.72 10.35 -0.74
CA ALA A 199 -7.02 11.60 -1.07
C ALA A 199 -7.88 12.60 -1.86
N PHE A 200 -9.08 12.23 -2.32
CA PHE A 200 -9.90 13.02 -3.26
C PHE A 200 -10.27 14.43 -2.76
N ALA A 201 -10.27 14.66 -1.44
CA ALA A 201 -10.51 15.98 -0.88
C ALA A 201 -9.26 16.89 -0.89
N VAL A 202 -8.08 16.31 -1.14
CA VAL A 202 -6.79 17.02 -1.18
C VAL A 202 -6.30 17.21 -2.61
N VAL A 203 -6.44 16.18 -3.45
CA VAL A 203 -5.98 16.17 -4.84
C VAL A 203 -7.03 15.53 -5.74
N ASN A 204 -7.12 15.97 -6.99
CA ASN A 204 -7.82 15.18 -8.00
C ASN A 204 -6.92 14.05 -8.51
N TYR A 205 -7.47 13.13 -9.31
CA TYR A 205 -6.72 11.95 -9.78
C TYR A 205 -5.48 12.33 -10.60
N GLU A 206 -5.59 13.32 -11.49
CA GLU A 206 -4.49 13.80 -12.31
C GLU A 206 -3.38 14.43 -11.46
N GLN A 207 -3.74 15.24 -10.46
CA GLN A 207 -2.78 15.84 -9.52
C GLN A 207 -2.04 14.81 -8.68
N ALA A 208 -2.61 13.63 -8.47
CA ALA A 208 -1.92 12.54 -7.78
C ALA A 208 -0.94 11.78 -8.68
N VAL A 209 -1.11 11.84 -10.01
CA VAL A 209 -0.31 11.10 -11.01
C VAL A 209 0.79 11.96 -11.60
N VAL A 210 0.43 13.15 -12.12
CA VAL A 210 1.29 13.98 -12.96
C VAL A 210 2.62 14.40 -12.31
N PRO A 211 2.68 14.73 -11.00
CA PRO A 211 3.95 15.06 -10.36
C PRO A 211 4.99 13.94 -10.49
N PHE A 212 4.58 12.67 -10.36
CA PHE A 212 5.47 11.53 -10.50
C PHE A 212 5.79 11.19 -11.95
N LEU A 213 4.83 11.42 -12.85
CA LEU A 213 5.00 11.13 -14.27
C LEU A 213 5.93 12.12 -14.97
N LYS A 214 5.87 13.40 -14.57
CA LYS A 214 6.56 14.50 -15.29
C LYS A 214 7.75 15.12 -14.56
N THR A 215 8.08 14.66 -13.36
CA THR A 215 9.24 15.18 -12.61
C THR A 215 10.55 14.94 -13.37
N ASP A 216 11.48 15.86 -13.29
CA ASP A 216 12.87 15.72 -13.72
C ASP A 216 13.79 15.09 -12.65
N ARG A 217 13.26 14.87 -11.45
CA ARG A 217 13.98 14.26 -10.32
C ARG A 217 14.15 12.74 -10.42
N LEU A 218 13.48 12.11 -11.39
CA LEU A 218 13.55 10.68 -11.64
C LEU A 218 14.03 10.42 -13.07
N SER A 219 15.00 9.53 -13.23
CA SER A 219 15.31 8.97 -14.55
C SER A 219 14.13 8.12 -15.07
N ASP A 220 14.10 7.84 -16.36
CA ASP A 220 13.05 7.01 -16.97
C ASP A 220 12.99 5.61 -16.37
N THR A 221 14.14 5.02 -16.02
CA THR A 221 14.23 3.70 -15.39
C THR A 221 13.64 3.72 -13.97
N GLU A 222 13.99 4.72 -13.16
CA GLU A 222 13.45 4.89 -11.80
C GLU A 222 11.94 5.15 -11.84
N ARG A 223 11.48 5.99 -12.75
CA ARG A 223 10.06 6.27 -12.97
C ARG A 223 9.30 5.02 -13.36
N ALA A 224 9.78 4.25 -14.33
CA ALA A 224 9.16 3.00 -14.76
C ALA A 224 9.07 1.98 -13.60
N MET A 225 10.13 1.88 -12.80
CA MET A 225 10.15 0.97 -11.65
C MET A 225 9.17 1.44 -10.57
N LEU A 226 9.20 2.71 -10.16
CA LEU A 226 8.33 3.28 -9.14
C LEU A 226 6.85 3.18 -9.53
N MET A 227 6.49 3.60 -10.76
CA MET A 227 5.09 3.73 -11.19
C MET A 227 4.45 2.42 -11.69
N GLY A 228 5.17 1.31 -11.71
CA GLY A 228 4.57 0.02 -12.10
C GLY A 228 5.45 -1.19 -11.87
N GLY A 229 6.74 -1.13 -12.17
CA GLY A 229 7.65 -2.27 -12.09
C GLY A 229 7.73 -2.91 -10.71
N ALA A 230 7.90 -2.12 -9.66
CA ALA A 230 7.94 -2.61 -8.28
C ALA A 230 6.58 -3.21 -7.84
N CYS A 231 5.47 -2.59 -8.27
CA CYS A 231 4.13 -3.11 -8.01
C CYS A 231 3.93 -4.48 -8.67
N ALA A 232 4.30 -4.61 -9.95
CA ALA A 232 4.21 -5.87 -10.69
C ALA A 232 5.04 -6.99 -10.01
N LYS A 233 6.25 -6.66 -9.55
CA LYS A 233 7.12 -7.58 -8.82
C LYS A 233 6.51 -8.02 -7.47
N ALA A 234 6.02 -7.06 -6.67
CA ALA A 234 5.51 -7.33 -5.33
C ALA A 234 4.24 -8.19 -5.33
N TYR A 235 3.31 -7.91 -6.25
CA TYR A 235 2.04 -8.61 -6.35
C TYR A 235 2.04 -9.76 -7.38
N ARG A 236 3.13 -9.91 -8.16
CA ARG A 236 3.23 -10.86 -9.29
C ARG A 236 2.06 -10.72 -10.25
N TRP A 237 1.70 -9.48 -10.53
CA TRP A 237 0.59 -9.13 -11.41
C TRP A 237 0.90 -7.86 -12.21
N SER A 238 0.44 -7.86 -13.45
CA SER A 238 0.49 -6.69 -14.33
C SER A 238 -0.83 -6.56 -15.07
N PRO A 239 -1.28 -5.32 -15.37
CA PRO A 239 -2.45 -5.13 -16.21
C PRO A 239 -2.21 -5.71 -17.60
N LYS A 240 -3.26 -6.24 -18.21
CA LYS A 240 -3.24 -6.61 -19.63
C LYS A 240 -3.48 -5.33 -20.43
N LYS A 241 -2.55 -5.00 -21.33
CA LYS A 241 -2.81 -3.95 -22.31
C LYS A 241 -3.97 -4.42 -23.18
N GLY A 242 -5.02 -3.61 -23.23
CA GLY A 242 -6.16 -3.82 -24.14
C GLY A 242 -5.76 -3.58 -25.58
#